data_946304b17e0fd0caffc9d07056a38b81
#
_entry.id   946304b17e0fd0caffc9d07056a38b81
#
_cell.length_a   1.000
_cell.length_b   1.000
_cell.length_c   1.000
_cell.angle_alpha   90.00
_cell.angle_beta   90.00
_cell.angle_gamma   90.00
#
_symmetry.space_group_name_H-M   'P 1'
#
loop_
_entity.id
_entity.type
_entity.pdbx_description
1 polymer ?
#
loop_
_entity_poly.entity_id
_entity_poly.type
_entity_poly.pdbx_seq_one_letter_code
_entity_poly.pdbx_strand_id
1 'polypeptide(L)'
;MASLKQISTQALSHQAIPLYRDFNSNRSVKLDLNSLCIKRPTDTFFIHIKNPNLIAWGIELDDLLIVEKTDQYLVNDLLVLEKNGEYKFYQFFNEIKNEQNINEKILFSLDISEKNLRITDWSEVSISGVITNVVHQMRTRGTFTQTKLPAA
;
A
#
# COMPACT_ATOMS: atom_id res chain seq x y z
N MET A 1 -6.23 -3.66 -37.28
CA MET A 1 -6.16 -3.67 -36.87
C MET A 1 -5.40 -3.59 -36.05
N ALA A 2 -4.83 -3.23 -36.28
CA ALA A 2 -4.01 -2.88 -35.51
C ALA A 2 -4.37 -3.09 -34.29
N SER A 3 -5.23 -2.56 -34.10
CA SER A 3 -5.71 -2.67 -32.95
C SER A 3 -5.61 -3.97 -32.47
N LEU A 4 -5.45 -4.86 -33.23
CA LEU A 4 -5.39 -6.09 -32.77
C LEU A 4 -4.42 -6.25 -31.81
N LYS A 5 -3.35 -5.64 -31.97
CA LYS A 5 -2.40 -5.78 -31.12
C LYS A 5 -2.77 -5.25 -29.90
N GLN A 6 -3.35 -4.24 -29.90
CA GLN A 6 -3.69 -3.67 -28.72
C GLN A 6 -4.53 -4.56 -28.02
N ILE A 7 -5.34 -5.17 -28.65
CA ILE A 7 -6.23 -6.04 -28.07
C ILE A 7 -5.52 -7.08 -27.37
N SER A 8 -4.43 -7.55 -27.86
CA SER A 8 -3.81 -8.64 -27.21
C SER A 8 -3.26 -8.14 -25.91
N THR A 9 -2.86 -6.93 -25.81
CA THR A 9 -2.34 -6.42 -24.59
C THR A 9 -3.45 -6.37 -23.60
N GLN A 10 -4.62 -6.00 -24.05
CA GLN A 10 -5.70 -5.93 -23.16
C GLN A 10 -6.13 -7.27 -22.70
N ALA A 11 -5.98 -8.25 -23.52
CA ALA A 11 -6.41 -9.57 -23.14
C ALA A 11 -5.65 -9.99 -21.90
N LEU A 12 -4.42 -9.52 -21.71
CA LEU A 12 -3.69 -9.89 -20.53
C LEU A 12 -4.30 -9.30 -19.28
N SER A 13 -4.78 -8.11 -19.37
CA SER A 13 -5.36 -7.47 -18.21
C SER A 13 -6.72 -8.06 -17.85
N HIS A 14 -7.33 -8.76 -18.77
CA HIS A 14 -8.64 -9.33 -18.49
C HIS A 14 -8.58 -10.83 -18.18
N GLN A 15 -7.39 -11.38 -18.15
CA GLN A 15 -7.28 -12.80 -17.95
C GLN A 15 -7.44 -13.16 -16.48
N ALA A 16 -8.31 -14.07 -16.19
CA ALA A 16 -8.49 -14.55 -14.85
C ALA A 16 -7.33 -15.46 -14.47
N ILE A 17 -6.96 -15.51 -13.20
CA ILE A 17 -5.89 -16.34 -12.74
C ILE A 17 -6.33 -17.17 -11.54
N PRO A 18 -7.29 -18.04 -11.68
CA PRO A 18 -7.73 -18.85 -10.56
C PRO A 18 -6.72 -19.93 -10.18
N LEU A 19 -5.94 -20.38 -11.12
CA LEU A 19 -4.96 -21.40 -10.89
C LEU A 19 -3.62 -20.97 -11.42
N TYR A 20 -2.60 -21.23 -10.67
CA TYR A 20 -1.25 -20.92 -11.08
C TYR A 20 -0.65 -22.22 -11.63
N ARG A 21 -0.03 -22.15 -12.78
CA ARG A 21 0.57 -23.33 -13.36
C ARG A 21 2.07 -23.28 -13.21
N ASP A 22 2.61 -24.28 -12.58
CA ASP A 22 4.05 -24.38 -12.41
C ASP A 22 4.57 -25.10 -13.66
N PHE A 23 5.29 -24.37 -14.48
CA PHE A 23 5.79 -24.94 -15.72
C PHE A 23 6.81 -26.05 -15.48
N ASN A 24 7.49 -26.03 -14.37
CA ASN A 24 8.50 -27.03 -14.12
C ASN A 24 7.90 -28.37 -13.72
N SER A 25 6.85 -28.34 -12.93
CA SER A 25 6.22 -29.55 -12.46
C SER A 25 5.02 -29.93 -13.29
N ASN A 26 4.59 -29.05 -14.19
CA ASN A 26 3.46 -29.30 -15.04
C ASN A 26 2.18 -29.52 -14.24
N ARG A 27 2.11 -28.96 -13.05
CA ARG A 27 0.93 -29.08 -12.20
C ARG A 27 0.27 -27.75 -12.04
N SER A 28 -1.02 -27.76 -11.82
CA SER A 28 -1.76 -26.56 -11.54
C SER A 28 -1.75 -26.33 -10.03
N VAL A 29 -1.44 -25.13 -9.63
CA VAL A 29 -1.38 -24.77 -8.21
C VAL A 29 -2.31 -23.60 -7.99
N LYS A 30 -3.10 -23.66 -6.94
CA LYS A 30 -4.02 -22.59 -6.64
C LYS A 30 -3.25 -21.36 -6.21
N LEU A 31 -3.60 -20.21 -6.74
CA LEU A 31 -2.97 -18.95 -6.35
C LEU A 31 -3.38 -18.59 -4.93
N ASP A 32 -2.41 -18.32 -4.10
CA ASP A 32 -2.64 -17.96 -2.70
C ASP A 32 -2.29 -16.50 -2.52
N LEU A 33 -3.26 -15.67 -2.18
CA LEU A 33 -3.03 -14.25 -2.00
C LEU A 33 -2.10 -13.98 -0.83
N ASN A 34 -2.10 -14.80 0.19
CA ASN A 34 -1.19 -14.59 1.31
C ASN A 34 0.25 -14.74 0.83
N SER A 35 0.53 -15.75 0.02
CA SER A 35 1.88 -15.95 -0.51
C SER A 35 2.24 -14.87 -1.50
N LEU A 36 1.28 -14.33 -2.20
CA LEU A 36 1.53 -13.30 -3.19
C LEU A 36 1.79 -11.95 -2.54
N CYS A 37 1.00 -11.58 -1.56
CA CYS A 37 1.03 -10.25 -0.96
C CYS A 37 1.84 -10.15 0.32
N ILE A 38 1.94 -11.24 1.07
CA ILE A 38 2.62 -11.21 2.36
C ILE A 38 3.90 -12.03 2.27
N LYS A 39 5.00 -11.32 2.06
CA LYS A 39 6.30 -11.99 1.90
C LYS A 39 6.97 -12.26 3.22
N ARG A 40 6.71 -11.44 4.20
CA ARG A 40 7.34 -11.56 5.53
C ARG A 40 6.25 -11.51 6.59
N PRO A 41 5.59 -12.64 6.87
CA PRO A 41 4.43 -12.63 7.77
C PRO A 41 4.69 -12.10 9.17
N THR A 42 5.88 -12.30 9.72
CA THR A 42 6.17 -11.82 11.05
C THR A 42 6.35 -10.30 11.09
N ASP A 43 6.59 -9.68 9.93
CA ASP A 43 6.80 -8.24 9.85
C ASP A 43 5.63 -7.54 9.17
N THR A 44 4.52 -8.23 9.00
CA THR A 44 3.36 -7.69 8.27
C THR A 44 2.18 -7.51 9.21
N PHE A 45 1.49 -6.40 9.06
CA PHE A 45 0.25 -6.15 9.79
C PHE A 45 -0.75 -5.44 8.88
N PHE A 46 -1.98 -5.32 9.33
CA PHE A 46 -3.04 -4.76 8.52
C PHE A 46 -3.63 -3.53 9.18
N ILE A 47 -4.02 -2.56 8.37
CA ILE A 47 -4.71 -1.37 8.86
C ILE A 47 -6.00 -1.23 8.09
N HIS A 48 -7.11 -1.10 8.83
CA HIS A 48 -8.42 -0.87 8.21
C HIS A 48 -8.62 0.64 8.14
N ILE A 49 -8.85 1.17 6.96
CA ILE A 49 -8.97 2.60 6.75
C ILE A 49 -10.32 3.11 7.22
N LYS A 50 -10.30 4.02 8.17
CA LYS A 50 -11.51 4.68 8.63
C LYS A 50 -11.47 6.18 8.37
N ASN A 51 -10.44 6.67 7.71
CA ASN A 51 -10.29 8.08 7.42
C ASN A 51 -10.76 8.37 6.00
N PRO A 52 -11.84 9.14 5.82
CA PRO A 52 -12.36 9.42 4.51
C PRO A 52 -11.57 10.47 3.74
N ASN A 53 -10.56 11.09 4.36
CA ASN A 53 -9.84 12.18 3.76
C ASN A 53 -8.59 11.77 2.97
N LEU A 54 -8.36 10.47 2.82
CA LEU A 54 -7.23 10.01 2.03
C LEU A 54 -7.60 10.07 0.56
N ILE A 55 -6.79 10.74 -0.22
CA ILE A 55 -7.16 11.01 -1.60
C ILE A 55 -6.23 10.47 -2.66
N ALA A 56 -5.14 9.90 -2.28
CA ALA A 56 -4.17 9.48 -3.27
C ALA A 56 -4.05 7.97 -3.35
N TRP A 57 -3.52 7.49 -4.45
CA TRP A 57 -3.17 6.09 -4.62
C TRP A 57 -4.34 5.11 -4.56
N GLY A 58 -5.54 5.58 -4.78
CA GLY A 58 -6.71 4.71 -4.81
C GLY A 58 -7.10 4.11 -3.46
N ILE A 59 -6.63 4.70 -2.36
CA ILE A 59 -7.01 4.23 -1.04
C ILE A 59 -8.34 4.87 -0.67
N GLU A 60 -9.31 4.05 -0.32
CA GLU A 60 -10.64 4.52 0.01
C GLU A 60 -11.06 4.11 1.40
N LEU A 61 -12.15 4.70 1.87
CA LEU A 61 -12.71 4.34 3.16
C LEU A 61 -13.04 2.86 3.17
N ASP A 62 -12.77 2.21 4.27
CA ASP A 62 -12.98 0.79 4.50
C ASP A 62 -12.00 -0.14 3.78
N ASP A 63 -11.03 0.40 3.09
CA ASP A 63 -9.99 -0.43 2.49
C ASP A 63 -9.12 -1.04 3.59
N LEU A 64 -8.50 -2.15 3.25
CA LEU A 64 -7.56 -2.82 4.13
C LEU A 64 -6.18 -2.64 3.56
N LEU A 65 -5.28 -2.06 4.34
CA LEU A 65 -3.90 -1.89 3.91
C LEU A 65 -3.06 -3.03 4.45
N ILE A 66 -2.19 -3.58 3.61
CA ILE A 66 -1.20 -4.55 4.04
C ILE A 66 0.10 -3.78 4.20
N VAL A 67 0.65 -3.79 5.40
CA VAL A 67 1.81 -2.98 5.77
C VAL A 67 2.95 -3.88 6.22
N GLU A 68 4.13 -3.65 5.68
CA GLU A 68 5.30 -4.45 6.05
C GLU A 68 6.30 -3.58 6.78
N LYS A 69 6.80 -4.05 7.91
CA LYS A 69 7.80 -3.33 8.68
C LYS A 69 9.13 -3.49 7.97
N THR A 70 9.83 -2.42 7.77
CA THR A 70 11.14 -2.43 7.15
C THR A 70 11.94 -1.23 7.66
N ASP A 71 13.24 -1.29 7.56
CA ASP A 71 14.11 -0.18 7.94
C ASP A 71 14.67 0.52 6.71
N GLN A 72 14.27 0.10 5.51
CA GLN A 72 14.72 0.73 4.28
C GLN A 72 13.53 1.29 3.53
N TYR A 73 13.61 2.54 3.15
CA TYR A 73 12.54 3.23 2.47
C TYR A 73 13.01 3.76 1.13
N LEU A 74 12.23 3.53 0.10
CA LEU A 74 12.56 3.94 -1.25
C LEU A 74 11.64 5.08 -1.70
N VAL A 75 12.13 5.89 -2.62
CA VAL A 75 11.31 6.96 -3.17
C VAL A 75 10.05 6.36 -3.79
N ASN A 76 8.95 6.98 -3.52
CA ASN A 76 7.59 6.60 -3.89
C ASN A 76 6.96 5.54 -2.98
N ASP A 77 7.65 5.09 -1.96
CA ASP A 77 7.01 4.21 -0.98
C ASP A 77 5.91 4.98 -0.25
N LEU A 78 4.85 4.29 0.08
CA LEU A 78 3.78 4.83 0.90
C LEU A 78 4.05 4.38 2.33
N LEU A 79 4.27 5.35 3.20
CA LEU A 79 4.73 5.09 4.56
C LEU A 79 3.60 5.27 5.56
N VAL A 80 3.62 4.45 6.59
CA VAL A 80 2.69 4.58 7.71
C VAL A 80 3.48 5.14 8.88
N LEU A 81 3.14 6.34 9.31
CA LEU A 81 3.77 6.97 10.46
C LEU A 81 2.84 6.91 11.66
N GLU A 82 3.41 6.76 12.83
CA GLU A 82 2.64 6.82 14.05
C GLU A 82 2.88 8.18 14.68
N LYS A 83 1.80 8.91 14.95
CA LYS A 83 1.90 10.23 15.49
C LYS A 83 0.78 10.43 16.48
N ASN A 84 1.12 10.67 17.72
CA ASN A 84 0.14 10.88 18.80
C ASN A 84 -0.86 9.73 18.95
N GLY A 85 -0.39 8.51 18.77
CA GLY A 85 -1.24 7.34 18.89
C GLY A 85 -2.12 7.05 17.68
N GLU A 86 -1.93 7.78 16.60
CA GLU A 86 -2.70 7.56 15.38
C GLU A 86 -1.78 7.27 14.23
N TYR A 87 -2.27 6.54 13.25
CA TYR A 87 -1.52 6.29 12.03
C TYR A 87 -1.79 7.42 11.05
N LYS A 88 -0.72 7.91 10.43
CA LYS A 88 -0.79 8.91 9.37
C LYS A 88 -0.08 8.35 8.16
N PHE A 89 -0.55 8.69 6.97
CA PHE A 89 -0.07 8.09 5.74
C PHE A 89 0.61 9.12 4.85
N TYR A 90 1.81 8.80 4.40
CA TYR A 90 2.61 9.73 3.60
C TYR A 90 3.27 8.99 2.44
N GLN A 91 3.56 9.73 1.39
CA GLN A 91 4.37 9.22 0.30
C GLN A 91 5.78 9.79 0.44
N PHE A 92 6.80 8.95 0.38
CA PHE A 92 8.17 9.43 0.34
C PHE A 92 8.40 9.95 -1.09
N PHE A 93 8.19 11.25 -1.28
CA PHE A 93 8.19 11.82 -2.60
C PHE A 93 9.58 11.94 -3.19
N ASN A 94 10.53 12.47 -2.46
CA ASN A 94 11.87 12.68 -2.98
C ASN A 94 12.86 13.05 -1.88
N GLU A 95 14.12 12.99 -2.22
CA GLU A 95 15.19 13.42 -1.33
C GLU A 95 15.98 14.47 -2.10
N ILE A 96 16.09 15.68 -1.56
CA ILE A 96 16.76 16.77 -2.22
C ILE A 96 17.75 17.42 -1.28
N LYS A 97 18.74 18.11 -1.84
CA LYS A 97 19.69 18.85 -1.02
C LYS A 97 19.17 20.26 -0.83
N ASN A 98 19.26 20.74 0.40
CA ASN A 98 18.86 22.11 0.69
C ASN A 98 20.05 23.05 0.49
N GLU A 99 19.86 24.33 0.84
CA GLU A 99 20.89 25.34 0.65
C GLU A 99 22.14 25.04 1.47
N GLN A 100 22.05 24.32 2.54
CA GLN A 100 23.18 23.97 3.39
C GLN A 100 23.83 22.65 2.95
N ASN A 101 23.44 22.14 1.79
CA ASN A 101 23.96 20.90 1.24
C ASN A 101 23.61 19.68 2.09
N ILE A 102 22.50 19.74 2.80
CA ILE A 102 22.02 18.63 3.59
C ILE A 102 20.85 17.99 2.86
N ASN A 103 20.82 16.66 2.80
CA ASN A 103 19.73 15.97 2.14
C ASN A 103 18.47 16.04 2.98
N GLU A 104 17.40 16.47 2.38
CA GLU A 104 16.10 16.49 3.03
C GLU A 104 15.17 15.53 2.34
N LYS A 105 14.40 14.78 3.11
CA LYS A 105 13.42 13.88 2.58
C LYS A 105 12.06 14.55 2.64
N ILE A 106 11.35 14.54 1.53
CA ILE A 106 10.06 15.19 1.44
C ILE A 106 8.99 14.13 1.48
N LEU A 107 8.09 14.26 2.43
CA LEU A 107 6.98 13.33 2.62
C LEU A 107 5.68 14.08 2.34
N PHE A 108 4.93 13.62 1.36
CA PHE A 108 3.64 14.20 1.04
C PHE A 108 2.56 13.47 1.79
N SER A 109 1.70 14.19 2.47
CA SER A 109 0.60 13.57 3.18
C SER A 109 -0.44 13.07 2.19
N LEU A 110 -0.95 11.87 2.44
CA LEU A 110 -2.07 11.36 1.67
C LEU A 110 -3.40 11.89 2.22
N ASP A 111 -3.38 12.50 3.39
CA ASP A 111 -4.55 13.06 4.02
C ASP A 111 -4.59 14.55 3.74
N ILE A 112 -5.65 15.03 3.13
CA ILE A 112 -5.74 16.43 2.74
C ILE A 112 -5.80 17.36 3.96
N SER A 113 -6.09 16.85 5.13
CA SER A 113 -6.13 17.67 6.33
C SER A 113 -4.78 17.79 7.03
N GLU A 114 -3.77 17.06 6.57
CA GLU A 114 -2.45 17.07 7.20
C GLU A 114 -1.44 17.76 6.30
N LYS A 115 -0.38 18.27 6.92
CA LYS A 115 0.65 18.97 6.16
C LYS A 115 1.74 18.03 5.71
N ASN A 116 2.39 18.36 4.61
CA ASN A 116 3.54 17.63 4.15
C ASN A 116 4.70 17.83 5.12
N LEU A 117 5.63 16.89 5.16
CA LEU A 117 6.77 16.96 6.07
C LEU A 117 8.08 17.03 5.30
N ARG A 118 9.06 17.68 5.93
CA ARG A 118 10.42 17.69 5.42
C ARG A 118 11.30 17.27 6.58
N ILE A 119 12.06 16.22 6.41
CA ILE A 119 12.91 15.69 7.48
C ILE A 119 14.31 15.46 6.94
N THR A 120 15.30 15.51 7.79
CA THR A 120 16.68 15.24 7.39
C THR A 120 17.09 13.83 7.77
N ASP A 121 16.48 13.27 8.80
CA ASP A 121 16.84 11.96 9.28
C ASP A 121 15.55 11.20 9.57
N TRP A 122 15.52 9.92 9.24
CA TRP A 122 14.35 9.08 9.51
C TRP A 122 14.02 8.98 11.01
N SER A 123 14.99 9.25 11.88
CA SER A 123 14.72 9.22 13.31
C SER A 123 13.80 10.35 13.78
N GLU A 124 13.56 11.34 12.93
CA GLU A 124 12.66 12.44 13.30
C GLU A 124 11.19 12.02 13.28
N VAL A 125 10.89 10.90 12.67
CA VAL A 125 9.51 10.40 12.57
C VAL A 125 9.48 8.95 13.01
N SER A 126 8.32 8.48 13.43
CA SER A 126 8.14 7.10 13.83
C SER A 126 7.42 6.38 12.70
N ILE A 127 8.14 5.58 11.94
CA ILE A 127 7.58 4.87 10.80
C ILE A 127 7.22 3.47 11.22
N SER A 128 5.95 3.11 11.07
CA SER A 128 5.47 1.78 11.44
C SER A 128 5.68 0.78 10.32
N GLY A 129 5.74 1.24 9.09
CA GLY A 129 5.98 0.33 7.96
C GLY A 129 5.66 0.97 6.63
N VAL A 130 5.75 0.16 5.59
CA VAL A 130 5.48 0.58 4.22
C VAL A 130 4.26 -0.16 3.72
N ILE A 131 3.36 0.53 3.05
CA ILE A 131 2.17 -0.09 2.49
C ILE A 131 2.59 -0.87 1.26
N THR A 132 2.37 -2.16 1.26
CA THR A 132 2.72 -3.01 0.13
C THR A 132 1.53 -3.30 -0.76
N ASN A 133 0.34 -3.33 -0.18
CA ASN A 133 -0.86 -3.68 -0.93
C ASN A 133 -2.08 -3.00 -0.33
N VAL A 134 -3.09 -2.80 -1.14
CA VAL A 134 -4.38 -2.27 -0.70
C VAL A 134 -5.44 -3.26 -1.16
N VAL A 135 -6.31 -3.67 -0.24
CA VAL A 135 -7.43 -4.54 -0.58
C VAL A 135 -8.70 -3.72 -0.52
N HIS A 136 -9.37 -3.58 -1.65
CA HIS A 136 -10.61 -2.84 -1.74
C HIS A 136 -11.73 -3.81 -2.07
N GLN A 137 -12.70 -3.93 -1.17
CA GLN A 137 -13.79 -4.86 -1.38
C GLN A 137 -14.92 -4.15 -2.08
N MET A 138 -15.22 -4.54 -3.29
CA MET A 138 -16.22 -3.86 -4.12
C MET A 138 -17.64 -4.16 -3.65
N ARG A 139 -17.87 -5.34 -3.06
CA ARG A 139 -19.17 -5.72 -2.55
C ARG A 139 -19.04 -6.10 -1.09
N THR A 140 -19.85 -5.49 -0.23
CA THR A 140 -19.78 -5.77 1.19
C THR A 140 -20.10 -7.23 1.46
N ARG A 141 -19.17 -7.92 2.09
CA ARG A 141 -19.33 -9.32 2.37
C ARG A 141 -19.41 -9.64 3.82
N GLY A 142 -19.17 -8.67 4.63
CA GLY A 142 -19.41 -8.88 5.98
C GLY A 142 -18.32 -9.22 6.89
N THR A 143 -17.27 -9.84 6.62
CA THR A 143 -16.35 -10.17 7.65
C THR A 143 -15.61 -9.01 8.21
N PHE A 144 -14.67 -8.42 7.55
CA PHE A 144 -13.97 -7.34 8.23
C PHE A 144 -14.77 -6.08 8.31
N THR A 145 -15.80 -5.96 7.49
CA THR A 145 -16.62 -4.80 7.62
C THR A 145 -17.50 -4.96 8.78
N GLN A 146 -17.75 -6.17 9.25
CA GLN A 146 -18.62 -6.32 10.29
C GLN A 146 -18.06 -5.96 11.52
N THR A 147 -16.85 -6.15 11.69
CA THR A 147 -16.31 -5.79 12.93
C THR A 147 -16.67 -4.43 13.24
N LYS A 148 -17.07 -3.77 12.29
CA LYS A 148 -17.33 -2.46 12.48
C LYS A 148 -18.44 -2.31 13.35
N LEU A 149 -19.18 -3.17 13.29
CA LEU A 149 -20.28 -3.07 13.97
C LEU A 149 -20.15 -2.39 15.12
N PRO A 150 -19.69 -2.84 15.87
CA PRO A 150 -19.76 -2.35 17.15
C PRO A 150 -19.13 -1.12 17.11
N ALA A 151 -18.28 -1.10 16.65
CA ALA A 151 -17.59 -0.07 16.86
C ALA A 151 -18.00 1.00 16.29
N ALA A 152 -18.46 0.75 15.62
CA ALA A 152 -18.88 1.83 15.05
C ALA A 152 -18.15 2.89 15.42
#